data_eb054316b941068cf0026ac201016254
#
_entry.id   eb054316b941068cf0026ac201016254
#
_cell.length_a   1.000
_cell.length_b   1.000
_cell.length_c   1.000
_cell.angle_alpha   90.00
_cell.angle_beta   90.00
_cell.angle_gamma   90.00
#
_symmetry.space_group_name_H-M   'P 1'
#
loop_
_entity.id
_entity.type
_entity.pdbx_description
1 polymer ?
#
loop_
_entity_poly.entity_id
_entity_poly.type
_entity_poly.pdbx_seq_one_letter_code
_entity_poly.pdbx_strand_id
1 'polypeptide(L)'
;MIFRRKFLKTLGISFLVFLSLPYKLLYSASKKILNPDLSDQQKDIMFNEGTERAFTSDLLKENRNGYYHCANCGAKLFASNSKFDSGTGWPSFSEALPGAFKTKIDYSFGMKRIEYHCANCGAHHGHVFDDGP
;
A
#
# COMPACT_ATOMS: atom_id res chain seq x y z
N MET A 1 -61.51 17.78 1.94
CA MET A 1 -60.91 16.93 0.90
C MET A 1 -59.51 17.46 0.53
N ILE A 2 -58.62 17.54 1.47
CA ILE A 2 -57.19 17.85 1.26
C ILE A 2 -56.44 17.41 2.52
N PHE A 3 -56.09 16.11 2.63
CA PHE A 3 -55.15 15.65 3.64
C PHE A 3 -54.63 14.26 3.30
N ARG A 4 -53.84 14.14 2.19
CA ARG A 4 -53.18 12.87 1.86
C ARG A 4 -51.81 13.01 1.16
N ARG A 5 -51.09 14.12 1.35
CA ARG A 5 -49.79 14.27 0.65
C ARG A 5 -48.61 14.67 1.52
N LYS A 6 -48.69 14.64 2.84
CA LYS A 6 -47.58 15.04 3.70
C LYS A 6 -46.94 13.93 4.53
N PHE A 7 -47.40 12.70 4.44
CA PHE A 7 -46.87 11.63 5.30
C PHE A 7 -45.83 10.70 4.66
N LEU A 8 -45.56 10.85 3.38
CA LEU A 8 -44.60 9.97 2.65
C LEU A 8 -43.22 10.57 2.38
N LYS A 9 -42.95 11.82 2.85
CA LYS A 9 -41.65 12.45 2.63
C LYS A 9 -40.66 12.33 3.80
N THR A 10 -41.09 11.88 4.94
CA THR A 10 -40.21 11.77 6.12
C THR A 10 -39.67 10.37 6.38
N LEU A 11 -40.14 9.35 5.68
CA LEU A 11 -39.66 7.97 5.82
C LEU A 11 -38.51 7.59 4.87
N GLY A 12 -38.23 8.44 3.86
CA GLY A 12 -37.19 8.16 2.86
C GLY A 12 -35.77 8.60 3.24
N ILE A 13 -35.61 9.45 4.26
CA ILE A 13 -34.31 10.02 4.59
C ILE A 13 -33.58 9.26 5.69
N SER A 14 -34.31 8.55 6.56
CA SER A 14 -33.69 7.75 7.63
C SER A 14 -33.09 6.43 7.19
N PHE A 15 -33.43 5.92 6.02
CA PHE A 15 -32.93 4.62 5.55
C PHE A 15 -31.61 4.69 4.79
N LEU A 16 -31.24 5.87 4.30
CA LEU A 16 -29.99 6.06 3.54
C LEU A 16 -28.75 6.37 4.41
N VAL A 17 -28.95 6.78 5.64
CA VAL A 17 -27.86 7.11 6.56
C VAL A 17 -27.29 5.85 7.25
N PHE A 18 -28.06 4.76 7.33
CA PHE A 18 -27.63 3.56 8.05
C PHE A 18 -26.84 2.56 7.20
N LEU A 19 -26.83 2.71 5.86
CA LEU A 19 -26.10 1.81 4.95
C LEU A 19 -24.69 2.31 4.58
N SER A 20 -24.32 3.53 4.97
CA SER A 20 -22.99 4.09 4.67
C SER A 20 -21.96 3.94 5.78
N LEU A 21 -22.35 3.55 6.98
CA LEU A 21 -21.47 3.45 8.15
C LEU A 21 -20.62 2.15 8.22
N PRO A 22 -21.04 0.98 7.73
CA PRO A 22 -20.20 -0.20 7.83
C PRO A 22 -19.11 -0.28 6.75
N TYR A 23 -19.19 0.51 5.68
CA TYR A 23 -18.24 0.39 4.56
C TYR A 23 -16.85 1.01 4.84
N LYS A 24 -16.77 1.96 5.75
CA LYS A 24 -15.49 2.57 6.15
C LYS A 24 -14.74 1.79 7.23
N LEU A 25 -15.39 0.87 7.92
CA LEU A 25 -14.78 0.10 9.01
C LEU A 25 -14.10 -1.20 8.56
N LEU A 26 -14.30 -1.63 7.31
CA LEU A 26 -13.76 -2.90 6.81
C LEU A 26 -12.43 -2.76 6.04
N TYR A 27 -11.87 -1.55 5.88
CA TYR A 27 -10.68 -1.33 5.06
C TYR A 27 -9.42 -0.93 5.84
N SER A 28 -9.45 -1.04 7.14
CA SER A 28 -8.21 -1.05 7.91
C SER A 28 -7.74 -2.49 8.02
N ALA A 29 -7.11 -2.99 6.96
CA ALA A 29 -6.22 -4.13 7.12
C ALA A 29 -5.16 -3.68 8.12
N SER A 30 -5.32 -4.07 9.39
CA SER A 30 -4.35 -3.76 10.42
C SER A 30 -3.02 -4.31 9.96
N LYS A 31 -2.06 -3.42 9.70
CA LYS A 31 -0.67 -3.80 9.41
C LYS A 31 -0.22 -4.68 10.56
N LYS A 32 -0.07 -5.97 10.34
CA LYS A 32 0.30 -6.95 11.36
C LYS A 32 1.73 -7.42 11.14
N ILE A 33 2.54 -7.35 12.18
CA ILE A 33 3.88 -7.96 12.18
C ILE A 33 3.68 -9.48 12.19
N LEU A 34 4.12 -10.14 11.12
CA LEU A 34 4.06 -11.59 10.95
C LEU A 34 5.44 -12.24 11.10
N ASN A 35 6.50 -11.49 10.78
CA ASN A 35 7.87 -11.91 10.97
C ASN A 35 8.45 -11.25 12.23
N PRO A 36 8.73 -12.02 13.31
CA PRO A 36 9.30 -11.49 14.53
C PRO A 36 10.77 -11.03 14.36
N ASP A 37 11.47 -11.57 13.36
CA ASP A 37 12.91 -11.32 13.14
C ASP A 37 13.21 -10.04 12.37
N LEU A 38 12.18 -9.24 12.04
CA LEU A 38 12.37 -7.94 11.43
C LEU A 38 13.17 -7.01 12.36
N SER A 39 14.19 -6.34 11.81
CA SER A 39 14.91 -5.28 12.53
C SER A 39 13.97 -4.11 12.84
N ASP A 40 14.36 -3.27 13.79
CA ASP A 40 13.58 -2.08 14.13
C ASP A 40 13.48 -1.10 12.95
N GLN A 41 14.53 -0.99 12.14
CA GLN A 41 14.49 -0.21 10.89
C GLN A 41 13.49 -0.79 9.88
N GLN A 42 13.46 -2.10 9.68
CA GLN A 42 12.48 -2.74 8.81
C GLN A 42 11.04 -2.54 9.31
N LYS A 43 10.84 -2.63 10.61
CA LYS A 43 9.52 -2.36 11.23
C LYS A 43 9.10 -0.90 11.00
N ASP A 44 10.01 0.05 11.18
CA ASP A 44 9.73 1.46 10.95
C ASP A 44 9.34 1.73 9.49
N ILE A 45 10.12 1.21 8.53
CA ILE A 45 9.82 1.35 7.10
C ILE A 45 8.46 0.72 6.76
N MET A 46 8.23 -0.51 7.18
CA MET A 46 7.05 -1.28 6.75
C MET A 46 5.74 -0.87 7.42
N PHE A 47 5.79 -0.38 8.65
CA PHE A 47 4.58 -0.13 9.45
C PHE A 47 4.35 1.35 9.78
N ASN A 48 5.41 2.16 9.82
CA ASN A 48 5.36 3.60 10.08
C ASN A 48 5.66 4.44 8.83
N GLU A 49 5.77 3.80 7.64
CA GLU A 49 6.04 4.48 6.37
C GLU A 49 7.39 5.24 6.38
N GLY A 50 8.35 4.72 7.15
CA GLY A 50 9.73 5.21 7.17
C GLY A 50 10.44 5.00 5.83
N THR A 51 11.59 5.63 5.67
CA THR A 51 12.41 5.53 4.47
C THR A 51 13.81 5.03 4.83
N GLU A 52 14.28 4.00 4.13
CA GLU A 52 15.67 3.56 4.21
C GLU A 52 16.59 4.65 3.66
N ARG A 53 17.78 4.81 4.25
CA ARG A 53 18.76 5.75 3.73
C ARG A 53 19.22 5.32 2.34
N ALA A 54 19.32 6.27 1.41
CA ALA A 54 19.79 6.00 0.04
C ALA A 54 21.20 5.36 0.04
N PHE A 55 21.42 4.43 -0.87
CA PHE A 55 22.69 3.71 -1.09
C PHE A 55 23.11 2.77 0.06
N THR A 56 22.20 2.41 0.98
CA THR A 56 22.50 1.51 2.10
C THR A 56 21.90 0.12 1.97
N SER A 57 20.95 -0.08 1.07
CA SER A 57 20.28 -1.37 0.89
C SER A 57 21.20 -2.41 0.26
N ASP A 58 21.31 -3.58 0.89
CA ASP A 58 22.03 -4.73 0.30
C ASP A 58 21.36 -5.23 -0.99
N LEU A 59 20.08 -4.95 -1.17
CA LEU A 59 19.34 -5.30 -2.37
C LEU A 59 19.81 -4.54 -3.61
N LEU A 60 20.54 -3.44 -3.47
CA LEU A 60 21.17 -2.75 -4.62
C LEU A 60 22.14 -3.65 -5.36
N LYS A 61 22.87 -4.50 -4.62
CA LYS A 61 23.88 -5.43 -5.16
C LYS A 61 23.34 -6.81 -5.48
N GLU A 62 22.08 -7.08 -5.16
CA GLU A 62 21.45 -8.37 -5.42
C GLU A 62 21.10 -8.50 -6.90
N ASN A 63 21.78 -9.41 -7.63
CA ASN A 63 21.63 -9.63 -9.07
C ASN A 63 21.30 -11.08 -9.43
N ARG A 64 21.06 -11.95 -8.45
CA ARG A 64 20.72 -13.34 -8.70
C ARG A 64 19.33 -13.45 -9.33
N ASN A 65 19.13 -14.42 -10.20
CA ASN A 65 17.82 -14.73 -10.74
C ASN A 65 16.89 -15.27 -9.65
N GLY A 66 15.67 -14.76 -9.62
CA GLY A 66 14.67 -15.18 -8.64
C GLY A 66 13.59 -14.15 -8.41
N TYR A 67 13.07 -14.14 -7.19
CA TYR A 67 11.99 -13.25 -6.78
C TYR A 67 12.37 -12.49 -5.52
N TYR A 68 11.93 -11.25 -5.45
CA TYR A 68 11.96 -10.45 -4.23
C TYR A 68 10.67 -10.68 -3.45
N HIS A 69 10.81 -10.90 -2.16
CA HIS A 69 9.72 -11.27 -1.27
C HIS A 69 9.48 -10.18 -0.23
N CYS A 70 8.23 -10.07 0.23
CA CYS A 70 7.92 -9.24 1.39
C CYS A 70 8.61 -9.81 2.64
N ALA A 71 9.45 -9.00 3.28
CA ALA A 71 10.18 -9.44 4.48
C ALA A 71 9.25 -9.76 5.66
N ASN A 72 8.03 -9.21 5.69
CA ASN A 72 7.05 -9.47 6.74
C ASN A 72 6.24 -10.75 6.52
N CYS A 73 5.77 -11.03 5.31
CA CYS A 73 4.84 -12.15 5.08
C CYS A 73 5.32 -13.18 4.04
N GLY A 74 6.48 -12.97 3.41
CA GLY A 74 7.03 -13.89 2.41
C GLY A 74 6.36 -13.86 1.04
N ALA A 75 5.34 -13.02 0.81
CA ALA A 75 4.68 -12.92 -0.48
C ALA A 75 5.67 -12.49 -1.57
N LYS A 76 5.59 -13.10 -2.77
CA LYS A 76 6.39 -12.68 -3.92
C LYS A 76 5.91 -11.31 -4.41
N LEU A 77 6.83 -10.39 -4.63
CA LEU A 77 6.54 -9.01 -4.98
C LEU A 77 7.05 -8.63 -6.37
N PHE A 78 8.32 -8.94 -6.66
CA PHE A 78 8.96 -8.60 -7.92
C PHE A 78 9.76 -9.78 -8.45
N ALA A 79 9.88 -9.87 -9.77
CA ALA A 79 10.84 -10.76 -10.42
C ALA A 79 12.18 -10.03 -10.62
N SER A 80 13.29 -10.75 -10.58
CA SER A 80 14.63 -10.16 -10.72
C SER A 80 14.86 -9.47 -12.08
N ASN A 81 14.18 -9.92 -13.12
CA ASN A 81 14.28 -9.34 -14.46
C ASN A 81 13.60 -7.96 -14.60
N SER A 82 12.76 -7.56 -13.66
CA SER A 82 12.18 -6.23 -13.62
C SER A 82 13.03 -5.20 -12.86
N LYS A 83 14.11 -5.65 -12.19
CA LYS A 83 15.00 -4.75 -11.46
C LYS A 83 15.87 -3.94 -12.41
N PHE A 84 16.03 -2.66 -12.12
CA PHE A 84 16.92 -1.77 -12.85
C PHE A 84 17.62 -0.79 -11.90
N ASP A 85 18.71 -0.19 -12.36
CA ASP A 85 19.40 0.87 -11.63
C ASP A 85 18.82 2.23 -12.01
N SER A 86 18.09 2.85 -11.10
CA SER A 86 17.52 4.19 -11.28
C SER A 86 18.48 5.32 -10.93
N GLY A 87 19.66 5.01 -10.35
CA GLY A 87 20.60 6.00 -9.85
C GLY A 87 20.16 6.72 -8.58
N THR A 88 18.97 6.41 -8.04
CA THR A 88 18.40 7.09 -6.88
C THR A 88 18.94 6.61 -5.54
N GLY A 89 19.57 5.43 -5.51
CA GLY A 89 20.11 4.82 -4.29
C GLY A 89 19.13 3.90 -3.57
N TRP A 90 17.98 3.58 -4.18
CA TRP A 90 17.05 2.57 -3.70
C TRP A 90 16.82 1.47 -4.76
N PRO A 91 16.55 0.22 -4.33
CA PRO A 91 16.18 -0.84 -5.25
C PRO A 91 14.95 -0.42 -6.06
N SER A 92 15.06 -0.49 -7.40
CA SER A 92 14.02 -0.03 -8.32
C SER A 92 13.59 -1.15 -9.26
N PHE A 93 12.29 -1.20 -9.58
CA PHE A 93 11.68 -2.23 -10.41
C PHE A 93 10.72 -1.59 -11.40
N SER A 94 10.79 -2.01 -12.66
CA SER A 94 9.92 -1.49 -13.74
C SER A 94 8.50 -2.05 -13.68
N GLU A 95 8.32 -3.24 -13.09
CA GLU A 95 7.01 -3.85 -12.92
C GLU A 95 6.95 -4.73 -11.67
N ALA A 96 5.77 -4.88 -11.10
CA ALA A 96 5.48 -5.79 -10.00
C ALA A 96 4.81 -7.06 -10.50
N LEU A 97 4.87 -8.13 -9.72
CA LEU A 97 4.08 -9.33 -10.00
C LEU A 97 2.57 -9.03 -9.91
N PRO A 98 1.74 -9.63 -10.75
CA PRO A 98 0.29 -9.42 -10.71
C PRO A 98 -0.30 -9.67 -9.32
N GLY A 99 -1.05 -8.69 -8.80
CA GLY A 99 -1.69 -8.79 -7.48
C GLY A 99 -0.76 -8.65 -6.27
N ALA A 100 0.54 -8.37 -6.45
CA ALA A 100 1.51 -8.25 -5.36
C ALA A 100 1.23 -7.06 -4.44
N PHE A 101 0.70 -5.98 -4.99
CA PHE A 101 0.51 -4.71 -4.28
C PHE A 101 -0.91 -4.16 -4.39
N LYS A 102 -1.27 -3.36 -3.40
CA LYS A 102 -2.34 -2.36 -3.43
C LYS A 102 -1.73 -0.99 -3.34
N THR A 103 -2.42 0.02 -3.84
CA THR A 103 -1.95 1.41 -3.84
C THR A 103 -2.88 2.31 -3.03
N LYS A 104 -2.31 3.38 -2.51
CA LYS A 104 -3.06 4.50 -1.92
C LYS A 104 -2.39 5.81 -2.30
N ILE A 105 -3.14 6.91 -2.23
CA ILE A 105 -2.59 8.23 -2.43
C ILE A 105 -1.93 8.69 -1.12
N ASP A 106 -0.68 9.15 -1.23
CA ASP A 106 0.09 9.74 -0.15
C ASP A 106 0.31 11.23 -0.44
N TYR A 107 -0.06 12.07 0.52
CA TYR A 107 0.12 13.52 0.46
C TYR A 107 1.23 14.04 1.39
N SER A 108 2.06 13.17 1.93
CA SER A 108 3.19 13.55 2.79
C SER A 108 4.13 14.50 2.04
N PHE A 109 4.80 15.35 2.78
CA PHE A 109 5.76 16.34 2.25
C PHE A 109 5.19 17.31 1.21
N GLY A 110 3.87 17.55 1.20
CA GLY A 110 3.22 18.50 0.29
C GLY A 110 3.18 18.07 -1.17
N MET A 111 3.48 16.81 -1.48
CA MET A 111 3.44 16.23 -2.82
C MET A 111 2.40 15.11 -2.89
N LYS A 112 1.71 15.02 -4.02
CA LYS A 112 0.85 13.88 -4.30
C LYS A 112 1.69 12.75 -4.85
N ARG A 113 1.79 11.65 -4.12
CA ARG A 113 2.49 10.42 -4.54
C ARG A 113 1.55 9.23 -4.52
N ILE A 114 1.89 8.17 -5.21
CA ILE A 114 1.18 6.89 -5.14
C ILE A 114 2.07 5.93 -4.36
N GLU A 115 1.67 5.62 -3.13
CA GLU A 115 2.30 4.60 -2.30
C GLU A 115 1.81 3.22 -2.73
N TYR A 116 2.72 2.23 -2.73
CA TYR A 116 2.34 0.82 -2.84
C TYR A 116 2.72 0.04 -1.58
N HIS A 117 1.84 -0.87 -1.20
CA HIS A 117 1.98 -1.74 -0.03
C HIS A 117 1.59 -3.17 -0.37
N CYS A 118 2.19 -4.12 0.33
CA CYS A 118 1.95 -5.55 0.12
C CYS A 118 0.45 -5.86 0.18
N ALA A 119 -0.08 -6.49 -0.87
CA ALA A 119 -1.50 -6.85 -0.94
C ALA A 119 -1.90 -7.86 0.14
N ASN A 120 -0.95 -8.68 0.63
CA ASN A 120 -1.20 -9.73 1.63
C ASN A 120 -1.19 -9.18 3.07
N CYS A 121 -0.20 -8.38 3.46
CA CYS A 121 -0.04 -7.94 4.86
C CYS A 121 -0.12 -6.44 5.08
N GLY A 122 -0.26 -5.62 4.03
CA GLY A 122 -0.36 -4.17 4.11
C GLY A 122 0.96 -3.44 4.43
N ALA A 123 2.11 -4.15 4.49
CA ALA A 123 3.39 -3.52 4.74
C ALA A 123 3.77 -2.54 3.62
N HIS A 124 4.23 -1.35 3.99
CA HIS A 124 4.73 -0.34 3.06
C HIS A 124 5.99 -0.84 2.34
N HIS A 125 6.09 -0.57 1.04
CA HIS A 125 7.25 -0.94 0.23
C HIS A 125 7.84 0.21 -0.58
N GLY A 126 7.09 1.27 -0.86
CA GLY A 126 7.59 2.40 -1.61
C GLY A 126 6.53 3.19 -2.35
N HIS A 127 6.97 3.93 -3.36
CA HIS A 127 6.13 4.80 -4.18
C HIS A 127 6.33 4.52 -5.67
N VAL A 128 5.29 4.76 -6.46
CA VAL A 128 5.33 4.68 -7.92
C VAL A 128 5.83 6.00 -8.48
N PHE A 129 6.71 5.93 -9.46
CA PHE A 129 7.26 7.07 -10.22
C PHE A 129 7.05 6.84 -11.71
N ASP A 130 6.89 7.91 -12.47
CA ASP A 130 6.55 7.87 -13.90
C ASP A 130 7.80 7.95 -14.81
N ASP A 131 8.98 8.02 -14.23
CA ASP A 131 10.28 8.26 -14.89
C ASP A 131 11.13 6.99 -15.07
N GLY A 132 10.51 5.84 -14.92
CA GLY A 132 11.14 4.54 -15.12
C GLY A 132 11.25 4.12 -16.59
N PRO A 133 11.97 3.01 -16.89
CA PRO A 133 12.06 2.42 -18.22
C PRO A 133 10.72 1.83 -18.69
#